data_d4afadbcdbc1271ac6ae35e453d42b67
#
_entry.id   d4afadbcdbc1271ac6ae35e453d42b67
#
_cell.length_a   1.000
_cell.length_b   1.000
_cell.length_c   1.000
_cell.angle_alpha   90.00
_cell.angle_beta   90.00
_cell.angle_gamma   90.00
#
_symmetry.space_group_name_H-M   'P 1'
#
loop_
_entity.id
_entity.type
_entity.pdbx_description
1 polymer ?
#
loop_
_entity_poly.entity_id
_entity_poly.type
_entity_poly.pdbx_seq_one_letter_code
_entity_poly.pdbx_strand_id
1 'polypeptide(L)'
;RLTVRHVRRPIPDHGIPADTATMTAILDEIDGAIGRGARVYLHCRAGIGRTGTVVGCWLARRGLGGREALERLNQLWLDCGRALTWPTTPETDAQVDFVLRWQERGRAAIERTGDTAIANTLADRYRGLMLGLAVGDALGQATHHRRPGTFTPVGDLLGGGPFQLPAGAWTDETAMALCLAESLVETGRCDAADQVRRYLLWQRDGHQSATGHCLGISASTARALAAANWSRNPYAGSHDPTRAEKEPLARVGPAVAFLLADPEAAIDAAVEATRVTHQAPLTLRSLPIDRAVPDVIREFLSGQTPPVHRHERHQRRVLASAAWHNPEVG
;
A
#
# COMPACT_ATOMS: atom_id res chain seq x y z
N ARG A 1 5.57 33.72 3.44
CA ARG A 1 4.54 34.10 2.45
C ARG A 1 4.36 32.91 1.51
N LEU A 2 3.13 32.41 1.39
CA LEU A 2 2.80 31.40 0.38
C LEU A 2 2.69 32.11 -0.98
N THR A 3 3.41 31.63 -1.99
CA THR A 3 3.25 32.09 -3.36
C THR A 3 2.11 31.27 -3.98
N VAL A 4 1.02 31.94 -4.35
CA VAL A 4 -0.14 31.29 -4.98
C VAL A 4 -0.20 31.71 -6.44
N ARG A 5 -0.19 30.73 -7.35
CA ARG A 5 -0.49 30.94 -8.77
C ARG A 5 -1.97 30.71 -9.00
N HIS A 6 -2.68 31.72 -9.50
CA HIS A 6 -4.08 31.63 -9.85
C HIS A 6 -4.24 31.40 -11.36
N VAL A 7 -5.01 30.37 -11.74
CA VAL A 7 -5.33 30.04 -13.14
C VAL A 7 -6.85 29.97 -13.27
N ARG A 8 -7.41 30.72 -14.20
CA ARG A 8 -8.86 30.72 -14.48
C ARG A 8 -9.17 29.96 -15.75
N ARG A 9 -10.06 28.97 -15.67
CA ARG A 9 -10.57 28.18 -16.79
C ARG A 9 -12.10 28.21 -16.74
N PRO A 10 -12.76 29.07 -17.57
CA PRO A 10 -14.20 29.28 -17.47
C PRO A 10 -14.97 28.07 -18.01
N ILE A 11 -15.94 27.62 -17.21
CA ILE A 11 -17.00 26.69 -17.61
C ILE A 11 -18.33 27.39 -17.29
N PRO A 12 -19.35 27.37 -18.16
CA PRO A 12 -20.65 27.99 -17.89
C PRO A 12 -21.24 27.47 -16.57
N ASP A 13 -21.98 28.35 -15.90
CA ASP A 13 -22.63 27.94 -14.64
C ASP A 13 -23.68 26.86 -14.92
N HIS A 14 -23.77 25.82 -14.09
CA HIS A 14 -24.55 24.60 -14.32
C HIS A 14 -24.24 23.85 -15.63
N GLY A 15 -23.24 24.32 -16.40
CA GLY A 15 -22.87 23.78 -17.71
C GLY A 15 -21.66 22.86 -17.67
N ILE A 16 -21.26 22.43 -18.87
CA ILE A 16 -20.11 21.60 -19.16
C ILE A 16 -19.06 22.41 -19.93
N PRO A 17 -17.79 21.96 -20.04
CA PRO A 17 -16.82 22.53 -20.98
C PRO A 17 -17.37 22.53 -22.44
N ALA A 18 -16.95 23.52 -23.21
CA ALA A 18 -17.43 23.70 -24.59
C ALA A 18 -17.10 22.48 -25.48
N ASP A 19 -15.95 21.83 -25.19
CA ASP A 19 -15.48 20.66 -25.92
C ASP A 19 -14.49 19.84 -25.07
N THR A 20 -14.10 18.67 -25.59
CA THR A 20 -13.13 17.79 -24.96
C THR A 20 -11.75 18.44 -24.81
N ALA A 21 -11.35 19.28 -25.79
CA ALA A 21 -10.04 19.94 -25.76
C ALA A 21 -9.93 20.95 -24.60
N THR A 22 -11.02 21.65 -24.31
CA THR A 22 -11.12 22.56 -23.17
C THR A 22 -10.91 21.79 -21.84
N MET A 23 -11.56 20.64 -21.67
CA MET A 23 -11.34 19.81 -20.47
C MET A 23 -9.92 19.26 -20.43
N THR A 24 -9.39 18.74 -21.55
CA THR A 24 -8.00 18.27 -21.64
C THR A 24 -7.01 19.33 -21.16
N ALA A 25 -7.15 20.57 -21.63
CA ALA A 25 -6.27 21.69 -21.22
C ALA A 25 -6.38 22.01 -19.71
N ILE A 26 -7.57 21.86 -19.11
CA ILE A 26 -7.76 22.01 -17.67
C ILE A 26 -7.00 20.90 -16.92
N LEU A 27 -7.16 19.66 -17.34
CA LEU A 27 -6.54 18.50 -16.71
C LEU A 27 -5.01 18.53 -16.86
N ASP A 28 -4.47 18.98 -18.00
CA ASP A 28 -3.04 19.13 -18.24
C ASP A 28 -2.41 20.20 -17.31
N GLU A 29 -3.13 21.29 -17.06
CA GLU A 29 -2.68 22.32 -16.12
C GLU A 29 -2.61 21.76 -14.69
N ILE A 30 -3.62 20.95 -14.29
CA ILE A 30 -3.64 20.29 -12.98
C ILE A 30 -2.48 19.29 -12.86
N ASP A 31 -2.33 18.39 -13.84
CA ASP A 31 -1.28 17.37 -13.84
C ASP A 31 0.12 17.99 -13.89
N GLY A 32 0.30 19.03 -14.70
CA GLY A 32 1.55 19.77 -14.76
C GLY A 32 1.90 20.49 -13.45
N ALA A 33 0.91 20.98 -12.71
CA ALA A 33 1.12 21.58 -11.40
C ALA A 33 1.51 20.51 -10.36
N ILE A 34 0.80 19.40 -10.34
CA ILE A 34 1.10 18.25 -9.45
C ILE A 34 2.50 17.69 -9.74
N GLY A 35 2.85 17.52 -11.04
CA GLY A 35 4.16 17.00 -11.45
C GLY A 35 5.34 17.91 -11.04
N ARG A 36 5.10 19.18 -10.79
CA ARG A 36 6.09 20.13 -10.22
C ARG A 36 6.06 20.18 -8.68
N GLY A 37 5.32 19.27 -8.02
CA GLY A 37 5.20 19.23 -6.57
C GLY A 37 4.29 20.31 -5.97
N ALA A 38 3.49 21.02 -6.78
CA ALA A 38 2.57 22.03 -6.30
C ALA A 38 1.30 21.39 -5.72
N ARG A 39 0.73 22.04 -4.69
CA ARG A 39 -0.61 21.72 -4.19
C ARG A 39 -1.63 22.46 -5.03
N VAL A 40 -2.60 21.71 -5.57
CA VAL A 40 -3.67 22.28 -6.40
C VAL A 40 -4.94 22.41 -5.57
N TYR A 41 -5.54 23.60 -5.57
CA TYR A 41 -6.87 23.86 -5.05
C TYR A 41 -7.80 24.18 -6.21
N LEU A 42 -8.76 23.30 -6.47
CA LEU A 42 -9.74 23.44 -7.54
C LEU A 42 -11.08 23.88 -6.96
N HIS A 43 -11.66 24.95 -7.50
CA HIS A 43 -12.99 25.43 -7.08
C HIS A 43 -13.76 26.06 -8.22
N CYS A 44 -15.07 26.04 -8.13
CA CYS A 44 -16.00 26.91 -8.86
C CYS A 44 -16.67 27.89 -7.86
N ARG A 45 -17.93 28.25 -8.06
CA ARG A 45 -18.64 29.11 -7.09
C ARG A 45 -19.07 28.31 -5.84
N ALA A 46 -19.75 27.19 -6.03
CA ALA A 46 -20.27 26.33 -4.95
C ALA A 46 -19.39 25.10 -4.64
N GLY A 47 -18.46 24.75 -5.52
CA GLY A 47 -17.62 23.55 -5.36
C GLY A 47 -18.31 22.24 -5.77
N ILE A 48 -19.53 22.27 -6.32
CA ILE A 48 -20.36 21.10 -6.58
C ILE A 48 -20.31 20.70 -8.07
N GLY A 49 -21.00 21.42 -8.96
CA GLY A 49 -21.19 21.00 -10.34
C GLY A 49 -19.93 21.02 -11.20
N ARG A 50 -19.42 22.20 -11.56
CA ARG A 50 -18.22 22.37 -12.41
C ARG A 50 -16.96 21.75 -11.81
N THR A 51 -16.78 21.89 -10.50
CA THR A 51 -15.67 21.26 -9.78
C THR A 51 -15.79 19.75 -9.83
N GLY A 52 -16.98 19.20 -9.57
CA GLY A 52 -17.24 17.76 -9.65
C GLY A 52 -16.99 17.21 -11.06
N THR A 53 -17.39 17.94 -12.11
CA THR A 53 -17.13 17.54 -13.51
C THR A 53 -15.62 17.44 -13.78
N VAL A 54 -14.84 18.43 -13.37
CA VAL A 54 -13.39 18.42 -13.59
C VAL A 54 -12.72 17.30 -12.80
N VAL A 55 -13.09 17.11 -11.53
CA VAL A 55 -12.53 16.02 -10.70
C VAL A 55 -12.94 14.66 -11.23
N GLY A 56 -14.19 14.48 -11.66
CA GLY A 56 -14.65 13.24 -12.28
C GLY A 56 -13.87 12.89 -13.55
N CYS A 57 -13.67 13.87 -14.46
CA CYS A 57 -12.84 13.68 -15.65
C CYS A 57 -11.36 13.43 -15.31
N TRP A 58 -10.83 14.05 -14.25
CA TRP A 58 -9.47 13.81 -13.79
C TRP A 58 -9.28 12.40 -13.24
N LEU A 59 -10.26 11.88 -12.49
CA LEU A 59 -10.28 10.50 -12.03
C LEU A 59 -10.37 9.52 -13.21
N ALA A 60 -11.23 9.83 -14.19
CA ALA A 60 -11.36 9.02 -15.42
C ALA A 60 -10.06 9.01 -16.25
N ARG A 61 -9.35 10.14 -16.36
CA ARG A 61 -8.02 10.24 -16.99
C ARG A 61 -6.99 9.32 -16.32
N ARG A 62 -7.14 9.03 -15.02
CA ARG A 62 -6.26 8.16 -14.25
C ARG A 62 -6.64 6.69 -14.27
N GLY A 63 -7.44 6.29 -15.23
CA GLY A 63 -7.75 4.88 -15.52
C GLY A 63 -9.05 4.37 -14.92
N LEU A 64 -9.83 5.20 -14.23
CA LEU A 64 -11.17 4.82 -13.82
C LEU A 64 -12.13 4.94 -15.02
N GLY A 65 -13.07 3.99 -15.17
CA GLY A 65 -14.20 4.18 -16.07
C GLY A 65 -15.08 5.36 -15.62
N GLY A 66 -15.78 6.04 -16.53
CA GLY A 66 -16.59 7.21 -16.18
C GLY A 66 -17.57 6.94 -15.02
N ARG A 67 -18.19 5.76 -14.95
CA ARG A 67 -19.06 5.33 -13.84
C ARG A 67 -18.28 5.21 -12.53
N GLU A 68 -17.17 4.52 -12.57
CA GLU A 68 -16.30 4.31 -11.40
C GLU A 68 -15.69 5.64 -10.90
N ALA A 69 -15.37 6.55 -11.81
CA ALA A 69 -14.91 7.90 -11.48
C ALA A 69 -15.99 8.68 -10.71
N LEU A 70 -17.26 8.59 -11.14
CA LEU A 70 -18.39 9.22 -10.45
C LEU A 70 -18.66 8.59 -9.07
N GLU A 71 -18.60 7.28 -8.96
CA GLU A 71 -18.75 6.56 -7.68
C GLU A 71 -17.66 7.01 -6.71
N ARG A 72 -16.41 7.04 -7.17
CA ARG A 72 -15.27 7.49 -6.35
C ARG A 72 -15.40 8.96 -5.96
N LEU A 73 -15.78 9.82 -6.88
CA LEU A 73 -16.02 11.23 -6.63
C LEU A 73 -17.08 11.42 -5.52
N ASN A 74 -18.21 10.70 -5.61
CA ASN A 74 -19.29 10.81 -4.65
C ASN A 74 -18.92 10.22 -3.27
N GLN A 75 -18.11 9.17 -3.22
CA GLN A 75 -17.55 8.70 -1.95
C GLN A 75 -16.68 9.77 -1.26
N LEU A 76 -15.84 10.48 -2.01
CA LEU A 76 -15.04 11.59 -1.49
C LEU A 76 -15.90 12.78 -1.08
N TRP A 77 -17.00 13.00 -1.79
CA TRP A 77 -17.93 14.08 -1.52
C TRP A 77 -18.65 13.92 -0.17
N LEU A 78 -18.94 12.69 0.27
CA LEU A 78 -19.59 12.43 1.57
C LEU A 78 -18.79 12.96 2.77
N ASP A 79 -17.48 13.16 2.63
CA ASP A 79 -16.65 13.77 3.68
C ASP A 79 -16.79 15.31 3.70
N CYS A 80 -17.50 15.90 2.73
CA CYS A 80 -17.72 17.34 2.67
C CYS A 80 -19.01 17.73 3.42
N GLY A 81 -18.95 18.76 4.27
CA GLY A 81 -20.12 19.22 4.99
C GLY A 81 -21.30 19.67 4.11
N ARG A 82 -21.05 19.96 2.84
CA ARG A 82 -22.10 20.28 1.84
C ARG A 82 -22.87 19.06 1.36
N ALA A 83 -22.36 17.85 1.53
CA ALA A 83 -23.06 16.61 1.16
C ALA A 83 -24.40 16.45 1.90
N LEU A 84 -24.55 17.08 3.05
CA LEU A 84 -25.83 17.11 3.80
C LEU A 84 -26.95 17.81 3.02
N THR A 85 -26.62 18.82 2.19
CA THR A 85 -27.60 19.58 1.43
C THR A 85 -27.64 19.16 -0.04
N TRP A 86 -26.48 18.79 -0.60
CA TRP A 86 -26.30 18.27 -1.95
C TRP A 86 -25.65 16.89 -1.87
N PRO A 87 -26.46 15.81 -1.88
CA PRO A 87 -25.95 14.46 -1.61
C PRO A 87 -25.02 13.92 -2.71
N THR A 88 -25.06 14.51 -3.91
CA THR A 88 -24.27 14.06 -5.06
C THR A 88 -23.54 15.20 -5.78
N THR A 89 -22.45 14.86 -6.46
CA THR A 89 -21.65 15.72 -7.32
C THR A 89 -21.21 14.93 -8.55
N PRO A 90 -21.21 15.49 -9.76
CA PRO A 90 -21.69 16.81 -10.18
C PRO A 90 -23.21 17.00 -9.99
N GLU A 91 -23.69 18.25 -10.13
CA GLU A 91 -25.07 18.60 -9.78
C GLU A 91 -26.09 18.44 -10.91
N THR A 92 -25.67 18.41 -12.18
CA THR A 92 -26.56 18.29 -13.33
C THR A 92 -26.32 17.03 -14.13
N ASP A 93 -27.39 16.50 -14.75
CA ASP A 93 -27.32 15.30 -15.62
C ASP A 93 -26.31 15.50 -16.77
N ALA A 94 -26.25 16.69 -17.36
CA ALA A 94 -25.31 17.01 -18.42
C ALA A 94 -23.84 16.89 -17.94
N GLN A 95 -23.56 17.28 -16.70
CA GLN A 95 -22.24 17.17 -16.09
C GLN A 95 -21.90 15.72 -15.76
N VAL A 96 -22.85 14.96 -15.24
CA VAL A 96 -22.74 13.51 -15.00
C VAL A 96 -22.47 12.78 -16.31
N ASP A 97 -23.28 13.04 -17.34
CA ASP A 97 -23.12 12.46 -18.67
C ASP A 97 -21.79 12.81 -19.32
N PHE A 98 -21.28 14.01 -19.10
CA PHE A 98 -19.99 14.44 -19.60
C PHE A 98 -18.86 13.59 -18.98
N VAL A 99 -18.90 13.31 -17.67
CA VAL A 99 -17.92 12.44 -17.00
C VAL A 99 -18.08 11.00 -17.47
N LEU A 100 -19.32 10.49 -17.58
CA LEU A 100 -19.58 9.11 -18.04
C LEU A 100 -18.99 8.84 -19.42
N ARG A 101 -19.08 9.84 -20.34
CA ARG A 101 -18.59 9.73 -21.72
C ARG A 101 -17.19 10.28 -21.92
N TRP A 102 -16.51 10.69 -20.85
CA TRP A 102 -15.20 11.28 -20.95
C TRP A 102 -14.20 10.32 -21.60
N GLN A 103 -13.70 10.72 -22.78
CA GLN A 103 -12.61 10.05 -23.48
C GLN A 103 -11.70 11.10 -24.09
N GLU A 104 -10.44 11.07 -23.75
CA GLU A 104 -9.45 12.02 -24.26
C GLU A 104 -9.00 11.60 -25.67
N ARG A 105 -9.35 12.40 -26.67
CA ARG A 105 -8.94 12.15 -28.07
C ARG A 105 -7.43 12.29 -28.19
N GLY A 106 -6.76 11.26 -28.69
CA GLY A 106 -5.31 11.23 -28.94
C GLY A 106 -4.47 10.54 -27.88
N ARG A 107 -4.90 10.51 -26.62
CA ARG A 107 -4.20 9.76 -25.56
C ARG A 107 -4.54 8.27 -25.60
N ALA A 108 -5.74 7.94 -26.01
CA ALA A 108 -6.21 6.56 -26.18
C ALA A 108 -5.41 5.73 -27.21
N ALA A 109 -4.67 6.38 -28.12
CA ALA A 109 -3.83 5.70 -29.12
C ALA A 109 -2.39 5.49 -28.61
N ILE A 110 -1.91 6.32 -27.70
CA ILE A 110 -0.54 6.23 -27.13
C ILE A 110 -0.53 5.29 -25.91
N GLU A 111 -1.64 5.26 -25.15
CA GLU A 111 -1.75 4.43 -23.96
C GLU A 111 -2.17 2.97 -24.24
N ARG A 112 -2.69 2.66 -25.45
CA ARG A 112 -2.97 1.27 -25.85
C ARG A 112 -1.76 0.48 -26.36
N THR A 113 -0.61 1.11 -26.54
CA THR A 113 0.61 0.43 -26.98
C THR A 113 1.66 0.24 -25.91
N GLY A 114 1.40 0.67 -24.67
CA GLY A 114 2.28 0.45 -23.52
C GLY A 114 1.58 0.80 -22.23
N ASP A 115 1.49 -0.12 -21.35
CA ASP A 115 1.32 -0.06 -19.89
C ASP A 115 -0.08 0.05 -19.25
N THR A 116 -1.15 0.58 -19.87
CA THR A 116 -2.42 0.73 -19.14
C THR A 116 -3.36 -0.48 -19.19
N ALA A 117 -3.16 -1.39 -20.12
CA ALA A 117 -3.88 -2.68 -20.13
C ALA A 117 -3.28 -3.69 -19.12
N ILE A 118 -2.11 -3.40 -18.56
CA ILE A 118 -1.38 -4.29 -17.65
C ILE A 118 -1.80 -4.05 -16.19
N ALA A 119 -2.23 -2.85 -15.85
CA ALA A 119 -2.35 -2.38 -14.46
C ALA A 119 -3.57 -2.89 -13.66
N ASN A 120 -4.39 -3.83 -14.18
CA ASN A 120 -5.61 -4.25 -13.49
C ASN A 120 -5.91 -5.74 -13.48
N THR A 121 -4.96 -6.58 -13.83
CA THR A 121 -5.13 -8.02 -13.64
C THR A 121 -4.82 -8.41 -12.20
N LEU A 122 -5.46 -9.45 -11.69
CA LEU A 122 -5.13 -10.01 -10.37
C LEU A 122 -3.63 -10.36 -10.28
N ALA A 123 -3.04 -10.82 -11.38
CA ALA A 123 -1.60 -11.11 -11.47
C ALA A 123 -0.72 -9.86 -11.23
N ASP A 124 -1.12 -8.69 -11.73
CA ASP A 124 -0.36 -7.46 -11.51
C ASP A 124 -0.45 -6.98 -10.06
N ARG A 125 -1.58 -7.24 -9.41
CA ARG A 125 -1.74 -6.96 -7.98
C ARG A 125 -0.84 -7.85 -7.13
N TYR A 126 -0.72 -9.14 -7.47
CA TYR A 126 0.25 -10.05 -6.82
C TYR A 126 1.68 -9.60 -7.03
N ARG A 127 2.04 -9.20 -8.25
CA ARG A 127 3.36 -8.63 -8.54
C ARG A 127 3.58 -7.35 -7.74
N GLY A 128 2.58 -6.45 -7.71
CA GLY A 128 2.62 -5.20 -6.96
C GLY A 128 2.80 -5.41 -5.45
N LEU A 129 2.17 -6.43 -4.87
CA LEU A 129 2.35 -6.79 -3.46
C LEU A 129 3.80 -7.18 -3.18
N MET A 130 4.35 -8.11 -3.96
CA MET A 130 5.71 -8.62 -3.75
C MET A 130 6.78 -7.57 -4.07
N LEU A 131 6.62 -6.82 -5.16
CA LEU A 131 7.52 -5.72 -5.51
C LEU A 131 7.43 -4.58 -4.50
N GLY A 132 6.23 -4.22 -4.03
CA GLY A 132 6.02 -3.19 -3.03
C GLY A 132 6.68 -3.53 -1.69
N LEU A 133 6.62 -4.81 -1.29
CA LEU A 133 7.33 -5.29 -0.11
C LEU A 133 8.85 -5.12 -0.28
N ALA A 134 9.42 -5.61 -1.39
CA ALA A 134 10.85 -5.55 -1.65
C ALA A 134 11.36 -4.11 -1.78
N VAL A 135 10.61 -3.24 -2.47
CA VAL A 135 10.92 -1.81 -2.58
C VAL A 135 10.85 -1.12 -1.22
N GLY A 136 9.81 -1.43 -0.41
CA GLY A 136 9.65 -0.85 0.93
C GLY A 136 10.79 -1.23 1.88
N ASP A 137 11.18 -2.50 1.89
CA ASP A 137 12.31 -3.02 2.65
C ASP A 137 13.62 -2.34 2.20
N ALA A 138 13.94 -2.38 0.89
CA ALA A 138 15.15 -1.77 0.35
C ALA A 138 15.22 -0.24 0.57
N LEU A 139 14.08 0.46 0.48
CA LEU A 139 14.00 1.90 0.75
C LEU A 139 14.27 2.21 2.23
N GLY A 140 13.78 1.36 3.13
CA GLY A 140 13.93 1.51 4.57
C GLY A 140 15.38 1.38 5.06
N GLN A 141 16.25 0.68 4.30
CA GLN A 141 17.62 0.38 4.75
C GLN A 141 18.47 1.61 5.01
N ALA A 142 18.35 2.67 4.21
CA ALA A 142 19.10 3.92 4.39
C ALA A 142 18.81 4.61 5.74
N THR A 143 17.65 4.33 6.33
CA THR A 143 17.20 4.96 7.60
C THR A 143 17.03 3.95 8.76
N HIS A 144 17.40 2.70 8.54
CA HIS A 144 17.25 1.63 9.51
C HIS A 144 17.92 2.00 10.85
N HIS A 145 17.21 1.82 11.96
CA HIS A 145 17.59 2.22 13.33
C HIS A 145 17.76 3.72 13.58
N ARG A 146 17.47 4.60 12.59
CA ARG A 146 17.49 6.04 12.81
C ARG A 146 16.16 6.54 13.39
N ARG A 147 16.24 7.51 14.29
CA ARG A 147 15.02 8.09 14.89
C ARG A 147 14.26 8.92 13.86
N PRO A 148 12.91 8.82 13.80
CA PRO A 148 12.09 9.69 12.96
C PRO A 148 12.43 11.18 13.18
N GLY A 149 12.50 11.94 12.08
CA GLY A 149 12.85 13.37 12.13
C GLY A 149 14.35 13.69 12.21
N THR A 150 15.24 12.67 12.31
CA THR A 150 16.71 12.88 12.37
C THR A 150 17.41 12.66 11.03
N PHE A 151 16.67 12.42 9.96
CA PHE A 151 17.20 12.18 8.61
C PHE A 151 16.34 12.87 7.56
N THR A 152 16.95 13.20 6.44
CA THR A 152 16.25 13.71 5.26
C THR A 152 15.34 12.59 4.71
N PRO A 153 14.10 12.90 4.31
CA PRO A 153 13.23 11.92 3.65
C PRO A 153 13.92 11.23 2.49
N VAL A 154 13.83 9.92 2.44
CA VAL A 154 14.43 9.09 1.39
C VAL A 154 13.42 8.92 0.28
N GLY A 155 13.79 9.27 -0.95
CA GLY A 155 12.93 9.19 -2.14
C GLY A 155 13.45 8.23 -3.21
N ASP A 156 14.55 7.49 -2.92
CA ASP A 156 15.18 6.57 -3.86
C ASP A 156 15.83 5.39 -3.12
N LEU A 157 16.15 4.33 -3.84
CA LEU A 157 16.80 3.12 -3.31
C LEU A 157 18.31 3.38 -3.12
N LEU A 158 18.67 4.01 -2.03
CA LEU A 158 20.05 4.44 -1.78
C LEU A 158 20.98 3.32 -1.26
N GLY A 159 20.40 2.25 -0.70
CA GLY A 159 21.17 1.24 0.02
C GLY A 159 21.80 1.78 1.31
N GLY A 160 22.95 1.24 1.71
CA GLY A 160 23.65 1.64 2.93
C GLY A 160 23.06 0.99 4.18
N GLY A 161 22.74 1.81 5.18
CA GLY A 161 22.23 1.35 6.46
C GLY A 161 23.26 0.56 7.28
N PRO A 162 22.84 -0.13 8.35
CA PRO A 162 23.76 -0.86 9.24
C PRO A 162 24.48 -2.04 8.53
N PHE A 163 23.90 -2.57 7.47
CA PHE A 163 24.46 -3.69 6.70
C PHE A 163 25.27 -3.27 5.47
N GLN A 164 25.42 -1.96 5.21
CA GLN A 164 26.13 -1.40 4.05
C GLN A 164 25.65 -1.99 2.72
N LEU A 165 24.33 -2.10 2.54
CA LEU A 165 23.72 -2.78 1.40
C LEU A 165 23.91 -2.00 0.10
N PRO A 166 24.01 -2.69 -1.04
CA PRO A 166 23.84 -2.08 -2.36
C PRO A 166 22.45 -1.44 -2.51
N ALA A 167 22.34 -0.45 -3.37
CA ALA A 167 21.05 0.15 -3.74
C ALA A 167 20.08 -0.92 -4.25
N GLY A 168 18.86 -0.95 -3.72
CA GLY A 168 17.83 -1.92 -4.11
C GLY A 168 17.93 -3.30 -3.44
N ALA A 169 18.96 -3.56 -2.62
CA ALA A 169 19.03 -4.81 -1.87
C ALA A 169 18.05 -4.79 -0.69
N TRP A 170 17.37 -5.91 -0.50
CA TRP A 170 16.43 -6.16 0.60
C TRP A 170 17.03 -7.01 1.71
N THR A 171 16.34 -7.13 2.83
CA THR A 171 16.75 -7.86 4.02
C THR A 171 15.81 -9.02 4.37
N ASP A 172 15.62 -9.27 5.66
CA ASP A 172 14.84 -10.39 6.21
C ASP A 172 13.35 -10.32 5.87
N GLU A 173 12.74 -9.15 5.85
CA GLU A 173 11.32 -9.02 5.57
C GLU A 173 10.98 -9.60 4.20
N THR A 174 11.71 -9.20 3.19
CA THR A 174 11.49 -9.69 1.80
C THR A 174 11.98 -11.12 1.62
N ALA A 175 13.16 -11.46 2.14
CA ALA A 175 13.70 -12.81 2.01
C ALA A 175 12.77 -13.86 2.64
N MET A 176 12.26 -13.59 3.84
CA MET A 176 11.32 -14.49 4.53
C MET A 176 9.95 -14.51 3.85
N ALA A 177 9.46 -13.38 3.31
CA ALA A 177 8.24 -13.37 2.52
C ALA A 177 8.37 -14.21 1.25
N LEU A 178 9.51 -14.15 0.55
CA LEU A 178 9.78 -14.99 -0.62
C LEU A 178 9.85 -16.48 -0.25
N CYS A 179 10.48 -16.82 0.87
CA CYS A 179 10.49 -18.20 1.40
C CYS A 179 9.08 -18.70 1.70
N LEU A 180 8.22 -17.85 2.29
CA LEU A 180 6.81 -18.19 2.55
C LEU A 180 6.04 -18.35 1.24
N ALA A 181 6.20 -17.43 0.28
CA ALA A 181 5.54 -17.52 -1.03
C ALA A 181 5.92 -18.80 -1.78
N GLU A 182 7.19 -19.17 -1.77
CA GLU A 182 7.70 -20.38 -2.36
C GLU A 182 7.10 -21.63 -1.68
N SER A 183 6.99 -21.65 -0.35
CA SER A 183 6.34 -22.73 0.41
C SER A 183 4.88 -22.90 0.00
N LEU A 184 4.13 -21.79 -0.05
CA LEU A 184 2.71 -21.79 -0.44
C LEU A 184 2.50 -22.31 -1.86
N VAL A 185 3.34 -21.91 -2.82
CA VAL A 185 3.24 -22.34 -4.22
C VAL A 185 3.57 -23.81 -4.37
N GLU A 186 4.62 -24.30 -3.73
CA GLU A 186 5.06 -25.69 -3.89
C GLU A 186 4.20 -26.69 -3.10
N THR A 187 3.72 -26.31 -1.92
CA THR A 187 2.90 -27.21 -1.08
C THR A 187 1.40 -27.08 -1.36
N GLY A 188 0.98 -25.99 -2.00
CA GLY A 188 -0.45 -25.70 -2.23
C GLY A 188 -1.24 -25.34 -0.97
N ARG A 189 -0.54 -25.05 0.16
CA ARG A 189 -1.15 -24.77 1.48
C ARG A 189 -0.17 -24.04 2.40
N CYS A 190 -0.67 -23.53 3.53
CA CYS A 190 0.19 -23.09 4.63
C CYS A 190 0.79 -24.31 5.34
N ASP A 191 2.04 -24.62 5.04
CA ASP A 191 2.79 -25.72 5.63
C ASP A 191 3.91 -25.17 6.54
N ALA A 192 3.67 -25.16 7.85
CA ALA A 192 4.60 -24.61 8.83
C ALA A 192 5.97 -25.31 8.83
N ALA A 193 6.01 -26.62 8.55
CA ALA A 193 7.25 -27.37 8.51
C ALA A 193 8.11 -27.00 7.30
N ASP A 194 7.46 -26.86 6.12
CA ASP A 194 8.14 -26.42 4.90
C ASP A 194 8.59 -24.95 5.02
N GLN A 195 7.74 -24.08 5.60
CA GLN A 195 8.10 -22.69 5.88
C GLN A 195 9.35 -22.59 6.75
N VAL A 196 9.43 -23.35 7.87
CA VAL A 196 10.62 -23.42 8.74
C VAL A 196 11.83 -23.92 7.96
N ARG A 197 11.67 -24.97 7.14
CA ARG A 197 12.76 -25.53 6.33
C ARG A 197 13.36 -24.45 5.42
N ARG A 198 12.54 -23.64 4.76
CA ARG A 198 12.99 -22.55 3.87
C ARG A 198 13.63 -21.41 4.65
N TYR A 199 13.09 -21.05 5.80
CA TYR A 199 13.71 -20.06 6.68
C TYR A 199 15.08 -20.51 7.19
N LEU A 200 15.27 -21.80 7.46
CA LEU A 200 16.58 -22.37 7.80
C LEU A 200 17.55 -22.35 6.63
N LEU A 201 17.08 -22.58 5.38
CA LEU A 201 17.89 -22.42 4.17
C LEU A 201 18.30 -20.94 3.99
N TRP A 202 17.39 -20.00 4.21
CA TRP A 202 17.72 -18.58 4.21
C TRP A 202 18.76 -18.24 5.27
N GLN A 203 18.56 -18.69 6.50
CA GLN A 203 19.47 -18.42 7.60
C GLN A 203 20.88 -18.98 7.36
N ARG A 204 20.99 -20.18 6.82
CA ARG A 204 22.26 -20.88 6.61
C ARG A 204 22.95 -20.49 5.32
N ASP A 205 22.20 -20.44 4.23
CA ASP A 205 22.74 -20.39 2.86
C ASP A 205 22.37 -19.11 2.11
N GLY A 206 21.61 -18.17 2.75
CA GLY A 206 21.15 -16.96 2.10
C GLY A 206 20.06 -17.18 1.03
N HIS A 207 19.33 -18.30 1.10
CA HIS A 207 18.23 -18.58 0.17
C HIS A 207 17.23 -17.42 0.11
N GLN A 208 16.84 -16.96 -1.12
CA GLN A 208 15.99 -15.78 -1.35
C GLN A 208 16.55 -14.44 -0.84
N SER A 209 17.80 -14.35 -0.40
CA SER A 209 18.45 -13.12 -0.01
C SER A 209 18.93 -12.31 -1.24
N ALA A 210 18.91 -10.99 -1.15
CA ALA A 210 19.45 -10.12 -2.18
C ALA A 210 20.97 -10.20 -2.33
N THR A 211 21.67 -10.65 -1.29
CA THR A 211 23.15 -10.64 -1.23
C THR A 211 23.76 -12.04 -1.16
N GLY A 212 22.94 -13.09 -1.11
CA GLY A 212 23.41 -14.46 -0.88
C GLY A 212 23.73 -14.77 0.59
N HIS A 213 23.38 -13.87 1.50
CA HIS A 213 23.63 -14.04 2.93
C HIS A 213 22.37 -13.70 3.75
N CYS A 214 22.21 -14.35 4.90
CA CYS A 214 21.19 -13.98 5.87
C CYS A 214 21.53 -12.62 6.50
N LEU A 215 20.68 -11.63 6.31
CA LEU A 215 20.84 -10.29 6.86
C LEU A 215 19.55 -9.85 7.55
N GLY A 216 19.66 -9.09 8.63
CA GLY A 216 18.52 -8.51 9.33
C GLY A 216 17.83 -9.43 10.33
N ILE A 217 18.15 -10.71 10.38
CA ILE A 217 17.48 -11.68 11.27
C ILE A 217 17.44 -11.20 12.72
N SER A 218 16.25 -11.10 13.29
CA SER A 218 16.08 -10.73 14.69
C SER A 218 16.52 -11.86 15.63
N ALA A 219 16.88 -11.49 16.86
CA ALA A 219 17.23 -12.46 17.88
C ALA A 219 16.06 -13.40 18.21
N SER A 220 14.82 -12.95 18.11
CA SER A 220 13.63 -13.77 18.36
C SER A 220 13.42 -14.78 17.24
N THR A 221 13.50 -14.37 15.99
CA THR A 221 13.44 -15.26 14.82
C THR A 221 14.57 -16.28 14.83
N ALA A 222 15.81 -15.87 15.10
CA ALA A 222 16.95 -16.78 15.16
C ALA A 222 16.78 -17.86 16.26
N ARG A 223 16.29 -17.48 17.44
CA ARG A 223 15.99 -18.44 18.52
C ARG A 223 14.88 -19.41 18.15
N ALA A 224 13.79 -18.91 17.54
CA ALA A 224 12.68 -19.75 17.12
C ALA A 224 13.12 -20.78 16.07
N LEU A 225 13.88 -20.37 15.06
CA LEU A 225 14.41 -21.27 14.05
C LEU A 225 15.36 -22.32 14.62
N ALA A 226 16.25 -21.93 15.54
CA ALA A 226 17.12 -22.88 16.23
C ALA A 226 16.33 -23.91 17.07
N ALA A 227 15.32 -23.44 17.81
CA ALA A 227 14.44 -24.31 18.58
C ALA A 227 13.61 -25.26 17.68
N ALA A 228 13.06 -24.77 16.58
CA ALA A 228 12.32 -25.58 15.61
C ALA A 228 13.20 -26.64 14.97
N ASN A 229 14.42 -26.30 14.60
CA ASN A 229 15.39 -27.24 14.03
C ASN A 229 15.75 -28.37 15.01
N TRP A 230 15.93 -28.03 16.29
CA TRP A 230 16.28 -28.98 17.31
C TRP A 230 15.11 -29.88 17.75
N SER A 231 13.94 -29.27 18.03
CA SER A 231 12.75 -29.97 18.53
C SER A 231 11.92 -30.67 17.47
N ARG A 232 12.15 -30.34 16.19
CA ARG A 232 11.29 -30.74 15.06
C ARG A 232 9.85 -30.24 15.16
N ASN A 233 9.59 -29.27 16.03
CA ASN A 233 8.30 -28.58 16.14
C ASN A 233 8.37 -27.27 15.36
N PRO A 234 7.57 -27.07 14.27
CA PRO A 234 7.62 -25.85 13.49
C PRO A 234 7.09 -24.62 14.26
N TYR A 235 6.31 -24.82 15.30
CA TYR A 235 5.77 -23.75 16.14
C TYR A 235 6.66 -23.53 17.36
N ALA A 236 7.83 -22.97 17.15
CA ALA A 236 8.84 -22.79 18.18
C ALA A 236 9.05 -21.32 18.62
N GLY A 237 8.18 -20.41 18.19
CA GLY A 237 8.16 -19.02 18.62
C GLY A 237 7.88 -18.88 20.11
N SER A 238 8.36 -17.78 20.72
CA SER A 238 8.12 -17.48 22.13
C SER A 238 6.66 -17.16 22.40
N HIS A 239 6.08 -17.71 23.46
CA HIS A 239 4.77 -17.36 24.01
C HIS A 239 4.82 -16.21 25.02
N ASP A 240 6.01 -15.73 25.37
CA ASP A 240 6.20 -14.68 26.36
C ASP A 240 5.49 -13.37 25.94
N PRO A 241 4.49 -12.90 26.70
CA PRO A 241 3.74 -11.68 26.36
C PRO A 241 4.62 -10.42 26.28
N THR A 242 5.76 -10.41 26.97
CA THR A 242 6.72 -9.29 26.97
C THR A 242 7.53 -9.21 25.67
N ARG A 243 7.48 -10.27 24.85
CA ARG A 243 8.17 -10.37 23.56
C ARG A 243 7.22 -10.26 22.37
N ALA A 244 6.28 -9.34 22.47
CA ALA A 244 5.38 -9.03 21.36
C ALA A 244 6.12 -8.15 20.35
N GLU A 245 6.49 -8.72 19.22
CA GLU A 245 7.19 -8.05 18.12
C GLU A 245 6.30 -7.92 16.89
N LYS A 246 6.55 -6.89 16.07
CA LYS A 246 5.77 -6.58 14.86
C LYS A 246 6.38 -7.16 13.58
N GLU A 247 7.58 -7.68 13.68
CA GLU A 247 8.36 -8.22 12.56
C GLU A 247 7.56 -9.18 11.64
N PRO A 248 6.74 -10.13 12.16
CA PRO A 248 6.01 -11.03 11.28
C PRO A 248 5.05 -10.33 10.32
N LEU A 249 4.52 -9.15 10.66
CA LEU A 249 3.58 -8.42 9.82
C LEU A 249 4.17 -8.07 8.46
N ALA A 250 5.47 -7.75 8.42
CA ALA A 250 6.14 -7.37 7.17
C ALA A 250 6.20 -8.51 6.15
N ARG A 251 6.07 -9.77 6.56
CA ARG A 251 6.29 -10.94 5.69
C ARG A 251 5.07 -11.84 5.45
N VAL A 252 3.91 -11.59 6.07
CA VAL A 252 2.72 -12.46 5.91
C VAL A 252 1.91 -12.15 4.66
N GLY A 253 2.23 -11.10 3.92
CA GLY A 253 1.54 -10.72 2.68
C GLY A 253 1.29 -11.88 1.71
N PRO A 254 2.25 -12.77 1.44
CA PRO A 254 2.03 -13.92 0.56
C PRO A 254 0.94 -14.88 1.05
N ALA A 255 0.82 -15.13 2.36
CA ALA A 255 -0.24 -16.00 2.90
C ALA A 255 -1.63 -15.40 2.69
N VAL A 256 -1.76 -14.08 2.91
CA VAL A 256 -2.99 -13.34 2.64
C VAL A 256 -3.35 -13.39 1.16
N ALA A 257 -2.38 -13.16 0.28
CA ALA A 257 -2.59 -13.19 -1.16
C ALA A 257 -2.97 -14.58 -1.68
N PHE A 258 -2.39 -15.64 -1.12
CA PHE A 258 -2.66 -17.02 -1.53
C PHE A 258 -4.11 -17.44 -1.26
N LEU A 259 -4.72 -16.96 -0.19
CA LEU A 259 -6.09 -17.26 0.22
C LEU A 259 -7.05 -16.06 0.04
N LEU A 260 -6.74 -15.17 -0.87
CA LEU A 260 -7.45 -13.90 -1.08
C LEU A 260 -8.97 -14.07 -1.34
N ALA A 261 -9.39 -15.20 -1.91
CA ALA A 261 -10.79 -15.50 -2.17
C ALA A 261 -11.60 -15.84 -0.89
N ASP A 262 -10.91 -16.18 0.20
CA ASP A 262 -11.51 -16.48 1.51
C ASP A 262 -10.83 -15.66 2.59
N PRO A 263 -11.40 -14.52 2.99
CA PRO A 263 -10.81 -13.62 3.97
C PRO A 263 -10.56 -14.23 5.35
N GLU A 264 -11.41 -15.16 5.79
CA GLU A 264 -11.23 -15.85 7.09
C GLU A 264 -10.04 -16.81 7.01
N ALA A 265 -9.98 -17.62 5.97
CA ALA A 265 -8.83 -18.50 5.73
C ALA A 265 -7.51 -17.70 5.54
N ALA A 266 -7.56 -16.52 4.91
CA ALA A 266 -6.40 -15.64 4.76
C ALA A 266 -5.89 -15.11 6.10
N ILE A 267 -6.79 -14.76 7.02
CA ILE A 267 -6.44 -14.34 8.39
C ILE A 267 -5.78 -15.50 9.13
N ASP A 268 -6.41 -16.68 9.11
CA ASP A 268 -5.87 -17.87 9.76
C ASP A 268 -4.48 -18.23 9.23
N ALA A 269 -4.29 -18.18 7.91
CA ALA A 269 -3.01 -18.44 7.27
C ALA A 269 -1.93 -17.42 7.69
N ALA A 270 -2.27 -16.14 7.80
CA ALA A 270 -1.36 -15.12 8.28
C ALA A 270 -0.95 -15.34 9.75
N VAL A 271 -1.90 -15.77 10.58
CA VAL A 271 -1.65 -16.15 11.98
C VAL A 271 -0.74 -17.37 12.05
N GLU A 272 -1.05 -18.43 11.30
CA GLU A 272 -0.23 -19.67 11.26
C GLU A 272 1.19 -19.37 10.76
N ALA A 273 1.36 -18.59 9.70
CA ALA A 273 2.66 -18.19 9.20
C ALA A 273 3.45 -17.35 10.23
N THR A 274 2.76 -16.59 11.08
CA THR A 274 3.37 -15.82 12.17
C THR A 274 3.84 -16.74 13.31
N ARG A 275 3.06 -17.73 13.68
CA ARG A 275 3.32 -18.66 14.81
C ARG A 275 4.61 -19.44 14.69
N VAL A 276 5.10 -19.63 13.48
CA VAL A 276 6.38 -20.31 13.20
C VAL A 276 7.54 -19.65 13.96
N THR A 277 7.51 -18.33 14.12
CA THR A 277 8.58 -17.58 14.79
C THR A 277 8.12 -16.78 16.00
N HIS A 278 6.83 -16.42 16.09
CA HIS A 278 6.28 -15.55 17.12
C HIS A 278 4.91 -16.05 17.57
N GLN A 279 4.79 -16.40 18.85
CA GLN A 279 3.53 -16.89 19.42
C GLN A 279 3.05 -16.06 20.62
N ALA A 280 3.68 -14.92 20.92
CA ALA A 280 3.21 -14.02 21.97
C ALA A 280 1.75 -13.60 21.68
N PRO A 281 0.83 -13.70 22.66
CA PRO A 281 -0.60 -13.40 22.44
C PRO A 281 -0.84 -11.99 21.88
N LEU A 282 -0.01 -11.01 22.27
CA LEU A 282 -0.08 -9.66 21.73
C LEU A 282 0.44 -9.58 20.29
N THR A 283 1.40 -10.39 19.88
CA THR A 283 1.80 -10.48 18.47
C THR A 283 0.66 -11.02 17.63
N LEU A 284 -0.03 -12.06 18.08
CA LEU A 284 -1.13 -12.69 17.34
C LEU A 284 -2.42 -11.90 17.38
N ARG A 285 -2.66 -11.08 18.43
CA ARG A 285 -3.89 -10.28 18.62
C ARG A 285 -3.71 -8.80 18.33
N SER A 286 -2.52 -8.23 18.55
CA SER A 286 -2.24 -6.81 18.35
C SER A 286 -1.59 -6.50 17.00
N LEU A 287 -1.16 -7.52 16.28
CA LEU A 287 -1.16 -7.39 14.85
C LEU A 287 -2.62 -7.16 14.49
N PRO A 288 -3.01 -6.03 13.94
CA PRO A 288 -4.36 -5.87 13.43
C PRO A 288 -4.56 -6.74 12.19
N ILE A 289 -4.11 -8.03 12.27
CA ILE A 289 -4.30 -9.03 11.21
C ILE A 289 -5.80 -9.17 11.00
N ASP A 290 -6.57 -9.25 12.06
CA ASP A 290 -8.03 -9.28 12.04
C ASP A 290 -8.68 -8.00 11.46
N ARG A 291 -7.99 -6.85 11.52
CA ARG A 291 -8.46 -5.58 10.98
C ARG A 291 -7.73 -5.13 9.72
N ALA A 292 -6.40 -5.34 9.68
CA ALA A 292 -5.59 -4.93 8.53
C ALA A 292 -5.74 -5.89 7.34
N VAL A 293 -5.89 -7.19 7.58
CA VAL A 293 -6.06 -8.16 6.50
C VAL A 293 -7.35 -7.92 5.72
N PRO A 294 -8.53 -7.74 6.32
CA PRO A 294 -9.74 -7.40 5.57
C PRO A 294 -9.62 -6.08 4.80
N ASP A 295 -8.95 -5.07 5.37
CA ASP A 295 -8.74 -3.80 4.68
C ASP A 295 -7.75 -3.96 3.52
N VAL A 296 -6.64 -4.66 3.72
CA VAL A 296 -5.67 -4.99 2.65
C VAL A 296 -6.33 -5.83 1.56
N ILE A 297 -7.13 -6.85 1.92
CA ILE A 297 -7.88 -7.66 0.94
C ILE A 297 -8.85 -6.79 0.16
N ARG A 298 -9.61 -5.92 0.84
CA ARG A 298 -10.58 -5.03 0.19
C ARG A 298 -9.87 -4.06 -0.76
N GLU A 299 -8.79 -3.44 -0.33
CA GLU A 299 -7.97 -2.54 -1.14
C GLU A 299 -7.33 -3.29 -2.31
N PHE A 300 -6.81 -4.49 -2.07
CA PHE A 300 -6.24 -5.36 -3.08
C PHE A 300 -7.28 -5.79 -4.12
N LEU A 301 -8.49 -6.19 -3.72
CA LEU A 301 -9.57 -6.60 -4.62
C LEU A 301 -10.18 -5.41 -5.38
N SER A 302 -10.28 -4.24 -4.74
CA SER A 302 -10.84 -3.05 -5.37
C SER A 302 -9.88 -2.37 -6.36
N GLY A 303 -8.59 -2.71 -6.34
CA GLY A 303 -7.56 -2.02 -7.12
C GLY A 303 -7.35 -0.56 -6.71
N GLN A 304 -7.86 -0.16 -5.54
CA GLN A 304 -7.71 1.18 -5.01
C GLN A 304 -6.39 1.27 -4.23
N THR A 305 -5.54 2.19 -4.63
CA THR A 305 -4.39 2.58 -3.81
C THR A 305 -4.92 3.35 -2.59
N PRO A 306 -4.58 2.96 -1.35
CA PRO A 306 -5.03 3.69 -0.18
C PRO A 306 -4.57 5.15 -0.28
N PRO A 307 -5.43 6.13 0.05
CA PRO A 307 -4.99 7.51 0.10
C PRO A 307 -3.86 7.62 1.13
N VAL A 308 -2.75 8.22 0.73
CA VAL A 308 -1.51 8.41 1.53
C VAL A 308 -1.82 8.95 2.94
N HIS A 309 -2.89 9.71 3.12
CA HIS A 309 -3.36 10.23 4.41
C HIS A 309 -3.98 9.19 5.37
N ARG A 310 -4.45 8.03 4.89
CA ARG A 310 -4.83 6.92 5.79
C ARG A 310 -3.60 6.23 6.35
N HIS A 311 -2.56 6.16 5.57
CA HIS A 311 -1.28 5.58 5.99
C HIS A 311 -0.64 6.42 7.10
N GLU A 312 -0.65 7.76 7.01
CA GLU A 312 -0.14 8.64 8.07
C GLU A 312 -0.98 8.54 9.35
N ARG A 313 -2.32 8.46 9.27
CA ARG A 313 -3.18 8.27 10.46
C ARG A 313 -3.05 6.87 11.04
N HIS A 314 -2.86 5.86 10.21
CA HIS A 314 -2.61 4.49 10.65
C HIS A 314 -1.21 4.37 11.23
N GLN A 315 -0.20 4.93 10.59
CA GLN A 315 1.17 5.03 11.14
C GLN A 315 1.19 5.83 12.46
N ARG A 316 0.46 6.94 12.57
CA ARG A 316 0.34 7.70 13.83
C ARG A 316 -0.39 6.91 14.91
N ARG A 317 -1.43 6.12 14.59
CA ARG A 317 -2.09 5.22 15.54
C ARG A 317 -1.21 4.04 15.94
N VAL A 318 -0.51 3.44 14.97
CA VAL A 318 0.45 2.35 15.23
C VAL A 318 1.65 2.89 16.01
N LEU A 319 2.16 4.09 15.69
CA LEU A 319 3.23 4.75 16.45
C LEU A 319 2.74 5.24 17.82
N ALA A 320 1.52 5.73 17.95
CA ALA A 320 0.92 6.09 19.25
C ALA A 320 0.64 4.86 20.12
N SER A 321 0.24 3.72 19.52
CA SER A 321 0.13 2.44 20.25
C SER A 321 1.49 1.81 20.55
N ALA A 322 2.54 2.20 19.83
CA ALA A 322 3.93 1.76 20.09
C ALA A 322 4.66 2.65 21.10
N ALA A 323 4.11 3.82 21.43
CA ALA A 323 4.56 4.68 22.54
C ALA A 323 4.12 4.16 23.92
N TRP A 324 3.70 2.90 24.01
CA TRP A 324 3.44 2.24 25.27
C TRP A 324 4.78 1.89 25.96
N HIS A 325 5.09 2.73 26.93
CA HIS A 325 5.94 2.51 28.10
C HIS A 325 7.05 1.44 27.97
N ASN A 326 8.24 1.92 27.73
CA ASN A 326 9.41 1.35 28.37
C ASN A 326 9.61 2.13 29.70
N PRO A 327 9.35 1.56 30.89
CA PRO A 327 9.50 2.26 32.17
C PRO A 327 10.95 2.31 32.65
N GLU A 328 11.93 1.93 31.82
CA GLU A 328 13.35 1.93 32.18
C GLU A 328 14.20 2.87 31.34
N VAL A 329 13.79 4.13 31.19
CA VAL A 329 14.69 5.26 30.93
C VAL A 329 14.12 6.46 31.67
N GLY A 330 14.42 6.54 32.98
CA GLY A 330 14.40 7.72 33.78
C GLY A 330 15.78 8.37 33.74
#